data_5d5858d683c90ebdca778b7eec799624
#
_entry.id   5d5858d683c90ebdca778b7eec799624
#
_cell.length_a   1.000
_cell.length_b   1.000
_cell.length_c   1.000
_cell.angle_alpha   90.00
_cell.angle_beta   90.00
_cell.angle_gamma   90.00
#
_symmetry.space_group_name_H-M   'P 1'
#
loop_
_entity.id
_entity.type
_entity.pdbx_description
1 polymer ?
#
loop_
_entity_poly.entity_id
_entity_poly.type
_entity_poly.pdbx_seq_one_letter_code
_entity_poly.pdbx_strand_id
1 'polypeptide(L)'
;YAISEHIEFAGVHSGDATIQFPPQKLYVETVRRIKRVSKEIAAALHINGPFNIQFMARDNDILVIECNLRASRSFPFVSKVLKLNLIELATKVMLGLNVEKPNKNLFDLDYVGIKASQFSFNRLQKADPVLGVDMSSTGEVGCLGDDTNQALLNAMLSVGHRIPKHTVLL
;
A
#
# COMPACT_ATOMS: atom_id res chain seq x y z
N TYR A 1 -4.44 -0.44 12.34
CA TYR A 1 -3.63 -1.10 11.32
C TYR A 1 -4.30 -1.01 9.97
N ALA A 2 -3.49 -1.13 8.92
CA ALA A 2 -3.95 -1.25 7.54
C ALA A 2 -3.09 -2.30 6.83
N ILE A 3 -3.72 -3.17 6.07
CA ILE A 3 -3.04 -4.18 5.26
C ILE A 3 -3.39 -3.88 3.81
N SER A 4 -2.38 -3.59 3.00
CA SER A 4 -2.49 -3.39 1.57
C SER A 4 -1.78 -4.52 0.82
N GLU A 5 -2.12 -4.68 -0.42
CA GLU A 5 -1.59 -5.73 -1.30
C GLU A 5 -0.94 -5.09 -2.52
N HIS A 6 0.21 -5.61 -2.92
CA HIS A 6 0.83 -5.22 -4.19
C HIS A 6 0.14 -5.95 -5.36
N ILE A 7 -0.09 -5.24 -6.45
CA ILE A 7 -0.61 -5.83 -7.68
C ILE A 7 0.50 -6.56 -8.43
N GLU A 8 1.70 -5.98 -8.44
CA GLU A 8 2.89 -6.58 -9.03
C GLU A 8 3.44 -7.73 -8.18
N PHE A 9 4.20 -8.61 -8.83
CA PHE A 9 4.90 -9.70 -8.14
C PHE A 9 6.01 -9.16 -7.22
N ALA A 10 6.48 -10.04 -6.31
CA ALA A 10 7.61 -9.74 -5.45
C ALA A 10 8.86 -9.40 -6.27
N GLY A 11 9.66 -8.43 -5.79
CA GLY A 11 10.87 -7.95 -6.47
C GLY A 11 10.76 -6.50 -6.96
N VAL A 12 9.56 -5.91 -6.96
CA VAL A 12 9.35 -4.48 -7.18
C VAL A 12 9.40 -3.76 -5.84
N HIS A 13 10.15 -2.64 -5.78
CA HIS A 13 10.24 -1.82 -4.58
C HIS A 13 8.85 -1.33 -4.14
N SER A 14 8.56 -1.39 -2.84
CA SER A 14 7.23 -1.05 -2.30
C SER A 14 6.78 0.39 -2.60
N GLY A 15 7.72 1.31 -2.80
CA GLY A 15 7.46 2.69 -3.25
C GLY A 15 6.97 2.77 -4.69
N ASP A 16 7.39 1.84 -5.54
CA ASP A 16 7.08 1.80 -6.97
C ASP A 16 5.86 0.94 -7.28
N ALA A 17 5.57 -0.04 -6.43
CA ALA A 17 4.47 -0.96 -6.63
C ALA A 17 3.11 -0.26 -6.63
N THR A 18 2.23 -0.77 -7.48
CA THR A 18 0.80 -0.45 -7.44
C THR A 18 0.20 -1.17 -6.25
N ILE A 19 -0.43 -0.41 -5.36
CA ILE A 19 -0.97 -0.93 -4.11
C ILE A 19 -2.50 -0.86 -4.15
N GLN A 20 -3.16 -1.96 -3.82
CA GLN A 20 -4.60 -1.98 -3.57
C GLN A 20 -4.91 -2.09 -2.08
N PHE A 21 -6.00 -1.44 -1.68
CA PHE A 21 -6.49 -1.41 -0.32
C PHE A 21 -8.03 -1.32 -0.30
N PRO A 22 -8.73 -2.19 0.46
CA PRO A 22 -8.22 -3.32 1.23
C PRO A 22 -7.66 -4.44 0.33
N PRO A 23 -6.91 -5.41 0.89
CA PRO A 23 -6.39 -6.55 0.14
C PRO A 23 -7.55 -7.40 -0.38
N GLN A 24 -7.45 -7.86 -1.63
CA GLN A 24 -8.52 -8.60 -2.32
C GLN A 24 -8.22 -10.09 -2.46
N LYS A 25 -6.94 -10.48 -2.43
CA LYS A 25 -6.50 -11.85 -2.69
C LYS A 25 -6.02 -12.59 -1.42
N LEU A 26 -5.82 -11.86 -0.31
CA LEU A 26 -5.33 -12.48 0.92
C LEU A 26 -6.43 -13.29 1.60
N TYR A 27 -6.09 -14.49 2.03
CA TYR A 27 -6.97 -15.29 2.88
C TYR A 27 -7.12 -14.65 4.27
N VAL A 28 -8.27 -14.88 4.90
CA VAL A 28 -8.54 -14.37 6.25
C VAL A 28 -7.48 -14.84 7.26
N GLU A 29 -7.01 -16.09 7.14
CA GLU A 29 -5.97 -16.61 8.00
C GLU A 29 -4.62 -15.91 7.77
N THR A 30 -4.27 -15.59 6.53
CA THR A 30 -3.08 -14.79 6.21
C THR A 30 -3.14 -13.42 6.90
N VAL A 31 -4.29 -12.74 6.81
CA VAL A 31 -4.53 -11.45 7.50
C VAL A 31 -4.35 -11.58 9.02
N ARG A 32 -4.89 -12.64 9.62
CA ARG A 32 -4.72 -12.92 11.06
C ARG A 32 -3.26 -13.12 11.44
N ARG A 33 -2.50 -13.88 10.64
CA ARG A 33 -1.07 -14.12 10.86
C ARG A 33 -0.26 -12.84 10.75
N ILE A 34 -0.49 -12.05 9.71
CA ILE A 34 0.15 -10.73 9.54
C ILE A 34 -0.08 -9.85 10.77
N LYS A 35 -1.33 -9.75 11.23
CA LYS A 35 -1.66 -8.97 12.44
C LYS A 35 -0.94 -9.46 13.69
N ARG A 36 -0.87 -10.79 13.89
CA ARG A 36 -0.19 -11.38 15.03
C ARG A 36 1.30 -11.07 15.01
N VAL A 37 1.98 -11.38 13.90
CA VAL A 37 3.42 -11.14 13.74
C VAL A 37 3.75 -9.65 13.87
N SER A 38 2.92 -8.77 13.27
CA SER A 38 3.13 -7.31 13.40
C SER A 38 3.03 -6.84 14.86
N LYS A 39 2.12 -7.40 15.65
CA LYS A 39 2.03 -7.09 17.09
C LYS A 39 3.23 -7.60 17.89
N GLU A 40 3.70 -8.80 17.58
CA GLU A 40 4.87 -9.40 18.22
C GLU A 40 6.14 -8.58 17.92
N ILE A 41 6.33 -8.16 16.67
CA ILE A 41 7.45 -7.28 16.28
C ILE A 41 7.34 -5.93 16.99
N ALA A 42 6.15 -5.31 16.99
CA ALA A 42 5.95 -4.03 17.65
C ALA A 42 6.25 -4.09 19.17
N ALA A 43 5.87 -5.17 19.83
CA ALA A 43 6.16 -5.39 21.25
C ALA A 43 7.65 -5.65 21.48
N ALA A 44 8.28 -6.51 20.69
CA ALA A 44 9.70 -6.86 20.83
C ALA A 44 10.64 -5.67 20.59
N LEU A 45 10.29 -4.79 19.66
CA LEU A 45 11.07 -3.59 19.34
C LEU A 45 10.61 -2.35 20.09
N HIS A 46 9.67 -2.47 21.03
CA HIS A 46 9.10 -1.34 21.80
C HIS A 46 8.66 -0.16 20.91
N ILE A 47 8.02 -0.47 19.79
CA ILE A 47 7.63 0.56 18.81
C ILE A 47 6.56 1.48 19.40
N ASN A 48 6.89 2.75 19.48
CA ASN A 48 5.99 3.81 19.95
C ASN A 48 5.85 4.89 18.85
N GLY A 49 5.16 4.54 17.76
CA GLY A 49 5.01 5.45 16.62
C GLY A 49 4.55 4.70 15.36
N PRO A 50 4.54 5.39 14.21
CA PRO A 50 4.19 4.76 12.95
C PRO A 50 5.29 3.81 12.49
N PHE A 51 4.90 2.66 11.99
CA PHE A 51 5.82 1.70 11.38
C PHE A 51 5.15 0.99 10.21
N ASN A 52 5.95 0.45 9.34
CA ASN A 52 5.53 -0.28 8.17
C ASN A 52 6.30 -1.59 8.09
N ILE A 53 5.60 -2.69 7.86
CA ILE A 53 6.20 -4.01 7.65
C ILE A 53 5.82 -4.48 6.25
N GLN A 54 6.82 -4.95 5.50
CA GLN A 54 6.58 -5.63 4.24
C GLN A 54 6.67 -7.14 4.45
N PHE A 55 5.65 -7.82 3.98
CA PHE A 55 5.54 -9.27 4.02
C PHE A 55 5.53 -9.86 2.62
N MET A 56 6.08 -11.04 2.47
CA MET A 56 5.79 -11.93 1.36
C MET A 56 4.82 -12.99 1.85
N ALA A 57 3.73 -13.20 1.12
CA ALA A 57 2.71 -14.19 1.45
C ALA A 57 2.58 -15.18 0.30
N ARG A 58 2.54 -16.47 0.65
CA ARG A 58 2.19 -17.56 -0.27
C ARG A 58 1.21 -18.47 0.46
N ASP A 59 0.01 -18.55 -0.07
CA ASP A 59 -1.10 -19.20 0.63
C ASP A 59 -1.29 -18.60 2.03
N ASN A 60 -1.13 -19.39 3.09
CA ASN A 60 -1.18 -18.90 4.46
C ASN A 60 0.21 -18.70 5.11
N ASP A 61 1.29 -19.01 4.40
CA ASP A 61 2.64 -18.77 4.90
C ASP A 61 3.06 -17.33 4.64
N ILE A 62 3.70 -16.73 5.64
CA ILE A 62 4.17 -15.36 5.58
C ILE A 62 5.64 -15.29 5.97
N LEU A 63 6.38 -14.46 5.24
CA LEU A 63 7.76 -14.10 5.55
C LEU A 63 7.86 -12.59 5.72
N VAL A 64 8.59 -12.15 6.72
CA VAL A 64 8.91 -10.72 6.89
C VAL A 64 10.08 -10.38 5.98
N ILE A 65 9.91 -9.38 5.12
CA ILE A 65 10.99 -8.85 4.28
C ILE A 65 11.72 -7.76 5.06
N GLU A 66 10.97 -6.76 5.55
CA GLU A 66 11.54 -5.63 6.28
C GLU A 66 10.53 -5.02 7.25
N CYS A 67 11.05 -4.31 8.26
CA CYS A 67 10.28 -3.48 9.17
C CYS A 67 10.91 -2.09 9.23
N ASN A 68 10.19 -1.08 8.78
CA ASN A 68 10.61 0.30 8.77
C ASN A 68 9.94 1.07 9.92
N LEU A 69 10.73 1.60 10.85
CA LEU A 69 10.26 2.33 12.04
C LEU A 69 9.94 3.80 11.71
N ARG A 70 9.17 4.02 10.66
CA ARG A 70 8.75 5.33 10.18
C ARG A 70 7.46 5.22 9.39
N ALA A 71 6.80 6.36 9.17
CA ALA A 71 5.73 6.42 8.19
C ALA A 71 6.27 6.17 6.77
N SER A 72 5.49 5.52 5.94
CA SER A 72 5.77 5.31 4.52
C SER A 72 4.93 6.24 3.65
N ARG A 73 5.23 6.32 2.35
CA ARG A 73 4.40 7.04 1.38
C ARG A 73 2.95 6.53 1.34
N SER A 74 2.73 5.27 1.65
CA SER A 74 1.38 4.68 1.67
C SER A 74 0.51 5.18 2.82
N PHE A 75 1.06 5.79 3.88
CA PHE A 75 0.27 6.28 5.01
C PHE A 75 -0.78 7.33 4.62
N PRO A 76 -0.44 8.38 3.84
CA PRO A 76 -1.45 9.34 3.40
C PRO A 76 -2.55 8.70 2.54
N PHE A 77 -2.18 7.81 1.64
CA PHE A 77 -3.13 7.07 0.80
C PHE A 77 -4.10 6.24 1.65
N VAL A 78 -3.55 5.37 2.50
CA VAL A 78 -4.36 4.51 3.38
C VAL A 78 -5.23 5.31 4.33
N SER A 79 -4.70 6.41 4.89
CA SER A 79 -5.44 7.31 5.77
C SER A 79 -6.67 7.90 5.07
N LYS A 80 -6.52 8.30 3.81
CA LYS A 80 -7.63 8.84 3.00
C LYS A 80 -8.66 7.77 2.66
N VAL A 81 -8.21 6.57 2.27
CA VAL A 81 -9.11 5.45 1.95
C VAL A 81 -9.90 5.01 3.18
N LEU A 82 -9.25 4.90 4.33
CA LEU A 82 -9.92 4.58 5.61
C LEU A 82 -10.74 5.73 6.20
N LYS A 83 -10.58 6.96 5.68
CA LYS A 83 -11.12 8.18 6.32
C LYS A 83 -10.69 8.25 7.80
N LEU A 84 -9.42 7.92 8.07
CA LEU A 84 -8.82 7.87 9.40
C LEU A 84 -7.39 8.40 9.33
N ASN A 85 -7.10 9.51 10.00
CA ASN A 85 -5.76 10.09 9.99
C ASN A 85 -4.79 9.27 10.86
N LEU A 86 -4.11 8.30 10.23
CA LEU A 86 -3.15 7.43 10.91
C LEU A 86 -1.92 8.20 11.42
N ILE A 87 -1.52 9.26 10.75
CA ILE A 87 -0.37 10.09 11.18
C ILE A 87 -0.74 10.87 12.45
N GLU A 88 -1.92 11.46 12.51
CA GLU A 88 -2.40 12.14 13.71
C GLU A 88 -2.47 11.17 14.90
N LEU A 89 -3.04 9.98 14.70
CA LEU A 89 -3.09 8.95 15.74
C LEU A 89 -1.70 8.56 16.23
N ALA A 90 -0.77 8.30 15.31
CA ALA A 90 0.61 7.97 15.65
C ALA A 90 1.30 9.11 16.41
N THR A 91 1.11 10.35 15.98
CA THR A 91 1.68 11.53 16.67
C THR A 91 1.15 11.66 18.10
N LYS A 92 -0.16 11.48 18.29
CA LYS A 92 -0.77 11.49 19.63
C LYS A 92 -0.15 10.43 20.55
N VAL A 93 0.00 9.19 20.03
CA VAL A 93 0.64 8.09 20.76
C VAL A 93 2.08 8.44 21.14
N MET A 94 2.88 8.97 20.22
CA MET A 94 4.27 9.39 20.48
C MET A 94 4.38 10.48 21.54
N LEU A 95 3.38 11.35 21.62
CA LEU A 95 3.29 12.39 22.65
C LEU A 95 2.71 11.90 23.98
N GLY A 96 2.39 10.63 24.10
CA GLY A 96 1.79 10.06 25.32
C GLY A 96 0.35 10.48 25.57
N LEU A 97 -0.33 11.04 24.56
CA LEU A 97 -1.73 11.44 24.68
C LEU A 97 -2.64 10.21 24.63
N ASN A 98 -3.77 10.29 25.34
CA ASN A 98 -4.78 9.24 25.28
C ASN A 98 -5.42 9.21 23.88
N VAL A 99 -5.44 8.03 23.28
CA VAL A 99 -6.02 7.81 21.95
C VAL A 99 -7.08 6.72 22.02
N GLU A 100 -8.31 7.07 21.66
CA GLU A 100 -9.36 6.08 21.51
C GLU A 100 -9.05 5.14 20.34
N LYS A 101 -9.34 3.85 20.52
CA LYS A 101 -9.19 2.87 19.44
C LYS A 101 -10.19 3.18 18.34
N PRO A 102 -9.73 3.41 17.09
CA PRO A 102 -10.64 3.63 15.99
C PRO A 102 -11.55 2.42 15.77
N ASN A 103 -12.86 2.68 15.72
CA ASN A 103 -13.85 1.65 15.39
C ASN A 103 -14.05 1.58 13.86
N LYS A 104 -12.97 1.31 13.13
CA LYS A 104 -13.00 1.11 11.67
C LYS A 104 -12.25 -0.15 11.32
N ASN A 105 -12.87 -0.96 10.47
CA ASN A 105 -12.31 -2.21 9.99
C ASN A 105 -12.11 -2.14 8.47
N LEU A 106 -11.16 -2.90 7.98
CA LEU A 106 -10.91 -3.07 6.53
C LEU A 106 -12.13 -3.63 5.79
N PHE A 107 -12.91 -4.48 6.47
CA PHE A 107 -14.08 -5.13 5.90
C PHE A 107 -15.34 -4.24 5.86
N ASP A 108 -15.26 -3.04 6.44
CA ASP A 108 -16.36 -2.08 6.43
C ASP A 108 -16.32 -1.15 5.19
N LEU A 109 -15.35 -1.36 4.30
CA LEU A 109 -15.20 -0.58 3.07
C LEU A 109 -15.99 -1.24 1.94
N ASP A 110 -16.87 -0.47 1.31
CA ASP A 110 -17.67 -0.83 0.14
C ASP A 110 -17.04 -0.34 -1.18
N TYR A 111 -15.77 0.04 -1.14
CA TYR A 111 -14.98 0.49 -2.27
C TYR A 111 -13.52 0.04 -2.13
N VAL A 112 -12.80 0.11 -3.25
CA VAL A 112 -11.38 -0.20 -3.35
C VAL A 112 -10.58 1.06 -3.65
N GLY A 113 -9.45 1.23 -2.97
CA GLY A 113 -8.45 2.24 -3.29
C GLY A 113 -7.27 1.62 -4.00
N ILE A 114 -6.79 2.27 -5.05
CA ILE A 114 -5.54 1.94 -5.75
C ILE A 114 -4.59 3.13 -5.67
N LYS A 115 -3.35 2.85 -5.25
CA LYS A 115 -2.24 3.78 -5.38
C LYS A 115 -1.40 3.35 -6.57
N ALA A 116 -1.24 4.21 -7.58
CA ALA A 116 -0.31 4.01 -8.69
C ALA A 116 0.84 5.01 -8.60
N SER A 117 2.04 4.56 -8.96
CA SER A 117 3.25 5.37 -8.93
C SER A 117 3.47 6.12 -10.24
N GLN A 118 4.02 7.33 -10.14
CA GLN A 118 4.43 8.14 -11.28
C GLN A 118 5.93 8.00 -11.48
N PHE A 119 6.35 7.82 -12.73
CA PHE A 119 7.75 7.64 -13.10
C PHE A 119 8.23 8.72 -14.07
N SER A 120 9.43 9.23 -13.81
CA SER A 120 10.06 10.23 -14.69
C SER A 120 10.61 9.65 -16.00
N PHE A 121 10.88 8.35 -16.03
CA PHE A 121 11.38 7.72 -17.28
C PHE A 121 10.36 7.84 -18.42
N ASN A 122 9.08 8.02 -18.16
CA ASN A 122 8.07 8.31 -19.18
C ASN A 122 8.35 9.62 -19.94
N ARG A 123 9.18 10.51 -19.39
CA ARG A 123 9.57 11.82 -19.94
C ARG A 123 11.02 11.91 -20.31
N LEU A 124 11.84 10.95 -19.87
CA LEU A 124 13.28 10.92 -20.10
C LEU A 124 13.59 9.94 -21.24
N GLN A 125 14.15 10.44 -22.31
CA GLN A 125 14.58 9.59 -23.43
C GLN A 125 15.68 8.62 -22.97
N LYS A 126 15.57 7.35 -23.38
CA LYS A 126 16.52 6.27 -23.08
C LYS A 126 16.62 5.88 -21.59
N ALA A 127 15.69 6.32 -20.73
CA ALA A 127 15.63 5.82 -19.37
C ALA A 127 15.09 4.38 -19.38
N ASP A 128 15.66 3.54 -18.52
CA ASP A 128 15.22 2.15 -18.38
C ASP A 128 13.87 2.11 -17.60
N PRO A 129 12.78 1.58 -18.19
CA PRO A 129 11.49 1.47 -17.54
C PRO A 129 11.35 0.23 -16.66
N VAL A 130 12.36 -0.63 -16.57
CA VAL A 130 12.29 -1.87 -15.79
C VAL A 130 12.31 -1.55 -14.31
N LEU A 131 11.28 -1.99 -13.60
CA LEU A 131 11.18 -1.85 -12.14
C LEU A 131 11.94 -2.98 -11.45
N GLY A 132 12.59 -2.67 -10.34
CA GLY A 132 13.38 -3.61 -9.56
C GLY A 132 13.33 -3.29 -8.08
N VAL A 133 14.41 -3.64 -7.39
CA VAL A 133 14.54 -3.45 -5.93
C VAL A 133 14.81 -2.01 -5.53
N ASP A 134 15.31 -1.20 -6.45
CA ASP A 134 15.58 0.22 -6.23
C ASP A 134 14.34 1.06 -6.56
N MET A 135 14.12 2.11 -5.78
CA MET A 135 12.97 2.99 -5.97
C MET A 135 13.23 4.02 -7.06
N SER A 136 12.39 4.01 -8.10
CA SER A 136 12.46 4.89 -9.28
C SER A 136 11.31 5.89 -9.37
N SER A 137 10.25 5.71 -8.57
CA SER A 137 9.07 6.58 -8.62
C SER A 137 9.36 7.99 -8.10
N THR A 138 8.75 8.99 -8.75
CA THR A 138 8.87 10.41 -8.43
C THR A 138 7.61 11.03 -7.88
N GLY A 139 6.52 10.28 -7.84
CA GLY A 139 5.23 10.72 -7.32
C GLY A 139 4.26 9.54 -7.26
N GLU A 140 3.05 9.81 -6.84
CA GLU A 140 1.99 8.80 -6.75
C GLU A 140 0.61 9.43 -6.85
N VAL A 141 -0.37 8.64 -7.25
CA VAL A 141 -1.80 9.01 -7.26
C VAL A 141 -2.59 7.93 -6.53
N GLY A 142 -3.62 8.35 -5.81
CA GLY A 142 -4.61 7.44 -5.22
C GLY A 142 -5.96 7.62 -5.87
N CYS A 143 -6.58 6.54 -6.31
CA CYS A 143 -7.91 6.52 -6.90
C CYS A 143 -8.82 5.55 -6.17
N LEU A 144 -10.11 5.82 -6.20
CA LEU A 144 -11.16 4.95 -5.66
C LEU A 144 -12.00 4.40 -6.81
N GLY A 145 -12.59 3.25 -6.58
CA GLY A 145 -13.56 2.61 -7.46
C GLY A 145 -14.43 1.64 -6.68
N ASP A 146 -15.55 1.24 -7.27
CA ASP A 146 -16.46 0.28 -6.66
C ASP A 146 -15.83 -1.13 -6.61
N ASP A 147 -14.90 -1.38 -7.51
CA ASP A 147 -14.08 -2.59 -7.55
C ASP A 147 -12.63 -2.30 -7.92
N THR A 148 -11.78 -3.33 -7.87
CA THR A 148 -10.36 -3.26 -8.21
C THR A 148 -10.13 -2.80 -9.65
N ASN A 149 -10.93 -3.26 -10.62
CA ASN A 149 -10.71 -2.96 -12.03
C ASN A 149 -10.98 -1.49 -12.32
N GLN A 150 -12.08 -0.95 -11.78
CA GLN A 150 -12.42 0.46 -11.90
C GLN A 150 -11.38 1.35 -11.22
N ALA A 151 -11.00 1.03 -9.97
CA ALA A 151 -10.00 1.79 -9.24
C ALA A 151 -8.64 1.75 -9.94
N LEU A 152 -8.22 0.60 -10.47
CA LEU A 152 -6.97 0.44 -11.21
C LEU A 152 -6.99 1.23 -12.52
N LEU A 153 -8.07 1.13 -13.30
CA LEU A 153 -8.20 1.90 -14.54
C LEU A 153 -8.09 3.41 -14.27
N ASN A 154 -8.81 3.90 -13.27
CA ASN A 154 -8.75 5.30 -12.86
C ASN A 154 -7.34 5.72 -12.46
N ALA A 155 -6.64 4.89 -11.71
CA ALA A 155 -5.27 5.15 -11.27
C ALA A 155 -4.30 5.17 -12.45
N MET A 156 -4.37 4.19 -13.35
CA MET A 156 -3.52 4.12 -14.55
C MET A 156 -3.72 5.31 -15.48
N LEU A 157 -4.97 5.70 -15.74
CA LEU A 157 -5.27 6.90 -16.53
C LEU A 157 -4.71 8.17 -15.88
N SER A 158 -4.78 8.26 -14.56
CA SER A 158 -4.30 9.42 -13.79
C SER A 158 -2.78 9.57 -13.83
N VAL A 159 -2.02 8.49 -13.96
CA VAL A 159 -0.55 8.53 -14.14
C VAL A 159 -0.12 8.59 -15.61
N GLY A 160 -1.06 8.79 -16.55
CA GLY A 160 -0.78 9.09 -17.95
C GLY A 160 -0.88 7.91 -18.91
N HIS A 161 -1.30 6.74 -18.45
CA HIS A 161 -1.65 5.65 -19.37
C HIS A 161 -2.86 6.03 -20.22
N ARG A 162 -2.93 5.46 -21.41
CA ARG A 162 -4.03 5.73 -22.35
C ARG A 162 -4.68 4.43 -22.78
N ILE A 163 -6.01 4.46 -22.90
CA ILE A 163 -6.74 3.34 -23.50
C ILE A 163 -6.41 3.33 -25.01
N PRO A 164 -5.97 2.19 -25.56
CA PRO A 164 -5.75 2.05 -27.00
C PRO A 164 -7.05 2.31 -27.78
N LYS A 165 -6.93 3.09 -28.87
CA LYS A 165 -8.11 3.46 -29.68
C LYS A 165 -8.31 2.57 -30.92
N HIS A 166 -7.28 1.83 -31.33
CA HIS A 166 -7.30 1.05 -32.57
C HIS A 166 -6.83 -0.38 -32.32
N THR A 167 -5.52 -0.61 -32.29
CA THR A 167 -4.93 -1.95 -32.27
C THR A 167 -4.01 -2.10 -31.07
N VAL A 168 -4.04 -3.27 -30.47
CA VAL A 168 -3.11 -3.70 -29.42
C VAL A 168 -2.35 -4.91 -29.95
N LEU A 169 -1.03 -4.85 -29.88
CA LEU A 169 -0.18 -6.01 -30.12
C LEU A 169 0.04 -6.70 -28.76
N LEU A 170 -0.29 -7.99 -28.71
CA LEU A 170 -0.12 -8.86 -27.54
C LEU A 170 1.07 -9.79 -27.78
#